data_9fdf1813c626130e49fcf2602f4b2b33
#
_entry.id   9fdf1813c626130e49fcf2602f4b2b33
#
_cell.length_a   1.000
_cell.length_b   1.000
_cell.length_c   1.000
_cell.angle_alpha   90.00
_cell.angle_beta   90.00
_cell.angle_gamma   90.00
#
_symmetry.space_group_name_H-M   'P 1'
#
loop_
_entity.id
_entity.type
_entity.pdbx_description
1 polymer ?
#
loop_
_entity_poly.entity_id
_entity_poly.type
_entity_poly.pdbx_seq_one_letter_code
_entity_poly.pdbx_strand_id
1 'polypeptide(L)' 'MALSKKVEDYLLEAQGNIRNALAYAARSERPVTINALGKLLNDVEALIKFDDLLDKLDQEIETKFKK' A
#
# COMPACT_ATOMS: atom_id res chain seq x y z
N MET A 1 4.29 14.45 3.64
CA MET A 1 2.89 14.69 3.86
C MET A 1 2.05 13.46 3.66
N ALA A 2 1.15 13.19 4.59
CA ALA A 2 0.36 11.98 4.54
C ALA A 2 -0.73 12.06 3.49
N LEU A 3 -1.13 10.89 3.00
CA LEU A 3 -2.31 10.77 2.17
C LEU A 3 -3.54 11.19 2.97
N SER A 4 -4.57 11.68 2.30
CA SER A 4 -5.81 11.95 2.98
C SER A 4 -6.40 10.64 3.50
N LYS A 5 -7.20 10.74 4.53
CA LYS A 5 -7.86 9.58 5.12
C LYS A 5 -8.65 8.79 4.07
N LYS A 6 -9.31 9.50 3.19
CA LYS A 6 -10.12 8.86 2.16
C LYS A 6 -9.28 8.07 1.18
N VAL A 7 -8.15 8.63 0.76
CA VAL A 7 -7.23 7.93 -0.14
C VAL A 7 -6.64 6.71 0.55
N GLU A 8 -6.25 6.87 1.80
CA GLU A 8 -5.71 5.76 2.59
C GLU A 8 -6.72 4.63 2.70
N ASP A 9 -7.97 4.95 3.01
CA ASP A 9 -9.02 3.95 3.15
C ASP A 9 -9.24 3.18 1.84
N TYR A 10 -9.24 3.90 0.71
CA TYR A 10 -9.39 3.24 -0.58
C TYR A 10 -8.19 2.37 -0.93
N LEU A 11 -6.99 2.78 -0.55
CA LEU A 11 -5.80 1.96 -0.78
C LEU A 11 -5.84 0.67 0.04
N LEU A 12 -6.29 0.75 1.28
CA LEU A 12 -6.43 -0.44 2.12
C LEU A 12 -7.47 -1.40 1.55
N GLU A 13 -8.56 -0.85 1.04
CA GLU A 13 -9.59 -1.67 0.39
C GLU A 13 -9.04 -2.31 -0.87
N ALA A 14 -8.30 -1.56 -1.68
CA ALA A 14 -7.69 -2.09 -2.88
C ALA A 14 -6.69 -3.20 -2.56
N GLN A 15 -5.93 -3.04 -1.49
CA GLN A 15 -5.00 -4.08 -1.04
C GLN A 15 -5.73 -5.38 -0.77
N GLY A 16 -6.83 -5.32 -0.03
CA GLY A 16 -7.63 -6.51 0.25
C GLY A 16 -8.20 -7.14 -1.00
N ASN A 17 -8.68 -6.33 -1.92
CA ASN A 17 -9.24 -6.82 -3.17
C ASN A 17 -8.18 -7.48 -4.05
N ILE A 18 -6.98 -6.91 -4.09
CA ILE A 18 -5.89 -7.49 -4.88
C ILE A 18 -5.44 -8.81 -4.26
N ARG A 19 -5.39 -8.91 -2.93
CA ARG A 19 -5.06 -10.17 -2.27
C ARG A 19 -6.07 -11.25 -2.62
N ASN A 20 -7.35 -10.91 -2.64
CA ASN A 20 -8.40 -11.85 -3.02
C ASN A 20 -8.24 -12.28 -4.47
N ALA A 21 -7.97 -11.33 -5.37
CA ALA A 21 -7.76 -11.65 -6.78
C ALA A 21 -6.56 -12.59 -6.95
N LEU A 22 -5.48 -12.33 -6.22
CA LEU A 22 -4.29 -13.17 -6.28
C LEU A 22 -4.58 -14.58 -5.80
N ALA A 23 -5.36 -14.73 -4.73
CA ALA A 23 -5.71 -16.03 -4.20
C ALA A 23 -6.50 -16.86 -5.22
N TYR A 24 -7.43 -16.23 -5.94
CA TYR A 24 -8.17 -16.91 -6.98
C TYR A 24 -7.31 -17.18 -8.20
N ALA A 25 -6.48 -16.23 -8.59
CA ALA A 25 -5.60 -16.39 -9.75
C ALA A 25 -4.60 -17.54 -9.56
N ALA A 26 -4.15 -17.76 -8.34
CA ALA A 26 -3.20 -18.82 -8.05
C ALA A 26 -3.73 -20.21 -8.40
N ARG A 27 -5.04 -20.35 -8.51
CA ARG A 27 -5.67 -21.65 -8.79
C ARG A 27 -5.84 -21.93 -10.26
N SER A 28 -6.00 -20.91 -11.10
CA SER A 28 -6.41 -21.14 -12.47
C SER A 28 -5.77 -20.22 -13.50
N GLU A 29 -5.07 -19.19 -13.06
CA GLU A 29 -4.50 -18.24 -14.00
C GLU A 29 -3.08 -18.57 -14.38
N ARG A 30 -2.64 -17.95 -15.47
CA ARG A 30 -1.27 -18.14 -15.96
C ARG A 30 -0.26 -17.51 -15.01
N PRO A 31 0.96 -18.06 -14.96
CA PRO A 31 2.00 -17.47 -14.08
C PRO A 31 2.24 -15.97 -14.33
N VAL A 32 2.11 -15.52 -15.58
CA VAL A 32 2.32 -14.10 -15.88
C VAL A 32 1.27 -13.23 -15.19
N THR A 33 0.03 -13.71 -15.12
CA THR A 33 -1.03 -12.99 -14.42
C THR A 33 -0.78 -12.97 -12.91
N ILE A 34 -0.37 -14.10 -12.37
CA ILE A 34 -0.07 -14.21 -10.94
C ILE A 34 1.09 -13.29 -10.57
N ASN A 35 2.13 -13.25 -11.39
CA ASN A 35 3.28 -12.38 -11.14
C ASN A 35 2.88 -10.90 -11.23
N ALA A 36 2.05 -10.55 -12.20
CA ALA A 36 1.58 -9.17 -12.36
C ALA A 36 0.75 -8.73 -11.16
N LEU A 37 -0.14 -9.59 -10.68
CA LEU A 37 -0.94 -9.29 -9.49
C LEU A 37 -0.07 -9.15 -8.25
N GLY A 38 0.93 -10.02 -8.10
CA GLY A 38 1.86 -9.93 -6.99
C GLY A 38 2.64 -8.63 -6.98
N LYS A 39 3.09 -8.19 -8.16
CA LYS A 39 3.79 -6.93 -8.26
C LYS A 39 2.88 -5.75 -7.93
N LEU A 40 1.65 -5.79 -8.43
CA LEU A 40 0.68 -4.73 -8.13
C LEU A 40 0.41 -4.65 -6.63
N LEU A 41 0.26 -5.79 -5.98
CA LEU A 41 0.06 -5.83 -4.54
C LEU A 41 1.24 -5.23 -3.80
N ASN A 42 2.47 -5.58 -4.21
CA ASN A 42 3.66 -5.00 -3.61
C ASN A 42 3.70 -3.49 -3.78
N ASP A 43 3.33 -2.99 -4.95
CA ASP A 43 3.33 -1.56 -5.21
C ASP A 43 2.33 -0.83 -4.32
N VAL A 44 1.14 -1.39 -4.14
CA VAL A 44 0.13 -0.78 -3.26
C VAL A 44 0.60 -0.81 -1.82
N GLU A 45 1.15 -1.94 -1.37
CA GLU A 45 1.64 -2.05 0.00
C GLU A 45 2.82 -1.12 0.26
N ALA A 46 3.69 -0.96 -0.73
CA ALA A 46 4.82 -0.04 -0.60
C ALA A 46 4.33 1.41 -0.46
N LEU A 47 3.29 1.77 -1.20
CA LEU A 47 2.73 3.11 -1.12
C LEU A 47 2.14 3.37 0.28
N ILE A 48 1.43 2.41 0.83
CA ILE A 48 0.84 2.53 2.16
C ILE A 48 1.95 2.67 3.22
N LYS A 49 2.98 1.84 3.13
CA LYS A 49 4.10 1.90 4.07
C LYS A 49 4.87 3.21 3.96
N PHE A 50 5.05 3.69 2.73
CA PHE A 50 5.77 4.94 2.50
C PHE A 50 5.02 6.11 3.11
N ASP A 51 3.71 6.09 3.01
CA ASP A 51 2.87 7.12 3.63
C ASP A 51 3.05 7.13 5.15
N ASP A 52 3.02 5.96 5.78
CA ASP A 52 3.25 5.86 7.22
C ASP A 52 4.63 6.38 7.60
N LEU A 53 5.64 6.07 6.80
CA LEU A 53 7.00 6.52 7.06
C LEU A 53 7.09 8.03 6.96
N LEU A 54 6.45 8.63 5.97
CA LEU A 54 6.44 10.08 5.82
C LEU A 54 5.77 10.76 7.00
N ASP A 55 4.69 10.17 7.50
CA ASP A 55 4.03 10.69 8.70
C ASP A 55 4.97 10.72 9.89
N LYS A 56 5.70 9.64 10.09
CA LYS A 56 6.65 9.56 11.21
C LYS A 56 7.76 10.58 11.05
N LEU A 57 8.27 10.76 9.84
CA LEU A 57 9.30 11.75 9.58
C LEU A 57 8.81 13.16 9.85
N ASP A 58 7.60 13.46 9.41
CA ASP A 58 7.00 14.77 9.66
C ASP A 58 6.88 15.04 11.14
N GLN A 59 6.44 14.06 11.91
CA GLN A 59 6.31 14.20 13.35
C GLN A 59 7.67 14.42 14.01
N GLU A 60 8.69 13.69 13.58
CA GLU A 60 10.03 13.85 14.13
C GLU A 60 10.60 15.23 13.83
N ILE A 61 10.41 15.69 12.61
CA ILE A 61 10.88 17.03 12.21
C ILE A 61 10.20 18.10 13.03
N GLU A 62 8.88 18.00 13.20
CA GLU A 62 8.14 18.95 14.02
C GLU A 62 8.65 18.97 15.45
N THR A 63 8.88 17.81 16.01
CA THR A 63 9.38 17.72 17.38
C THR A 63 10.75 18.35 17.53
N LYS A 64 11.62 18.15 16.54
CA LYS A 64 12.98 18.69 16.60
C LYS A 64 13.03 20.19 16.43
N PHE A 65 12.21 20.73 15.58
CA PHE A 65 12.26 22.16 15.26
C PHE A 65 11.28 23.00 16.05
N LYS A 66 10.42 22.36 16.78
CA LYS A 66 9.42 23.07 17.56
C LYS A 66 9.92 23.20 19.00
N LYS A 67 10.53 24.30 19.27
CA LYS A 67 11.05 24.52 20.65
C LYS A 67 10.34 25.67 21.31
#